data_e7de3b2dc49980b1dd7fbeff2ce631c4
#
_entry.id   e7de3b2dc49980b1dd7fbeff2ce631c4
#
_cell.length_a   1.000
_cell.length_b   1.000
_cell.length_c   1.000
_cell.angle_alpha   90.00
_cell.angle_beta   90.00
_cell.angle_gamma   90.00
#
_symmetry.space_group_name_H-M   'P 1'
#
loop_
_entity.id
_entity.type
_entity.pdbx_description
1 polymer ?
#
loop_
_entity_poly.entity_id
_entity_poly.type
_entity_poly.pdbx_seq_one_letter_code
_entity_poly.pdbx_strand_id
1 'polypeptide(L)'
;MKFSEMTYTRPDPEAVKATLAGLTERLKAARNYQEAREIFLSQQAESRHIHTAATLASVRHSIDTRDEYYDGEEKFWNNFFPELQAVQQEWTRAMLESPFRKEFAQEYGDILFTNAEMELKTFSPEIIPQLQQENELTQAYEKLLA
;
A
#
# COMPACT_ATOMS: atom_id res chain seq x y z
N MET A 1 -20.02 10.36 9.38
CA MET A 1 -18.87 10.16 10.28
C MET A 1 -17.93 11.35 10.11
N LYS A 2 -17.55 12.00 11.19
CA LYS A 2 -16.56 13.09 11.16
C LYS A 2 -15.16 12.51 11.29
N PHE A 3 -14.15 13.20 10.76
CA PHE A 3 -12.75 12.79 10.87
C PHE A 3 -12.32 12.55 12.34
N SER A 4 -12.78 13.40 13.25
CA SER A 4 -12.52 13.26 14.70
C SER A 4 -13.10 11.99 15.34
N GLU A 5 -14.08 11.36 14.69
CA GLU A 5 -14.75 10.14 15.18
C GLU A 5 -14.10 8.86 14.63
N MET A 6 -13.19 8.98 13.66
CA MET A 6 -12.49 7.84 13.08
C MET A 6 -11.45 7.32 14.05
N THR A 7 -11.50 6.03 14.36
CA THR A 7 -10.51 5.38 15.23
C THR A 7 -9.28 5.00 14.41
N TYR A 8 -8.09 5.37 14.90
CA TYR A 8 -6.83 4.89 14.38
C TYR A 8 -6.35 3.68 15.19
N THR A 9 -5.91 2.66 14.48
CA THR A 9 -5.22 1.51 15.07
C THR A 9 -4.06 1.17 14.15
N ARG A 10 -2.84 1.10 14.72
CA ARG A 10 -1.66 0.67 13.98
C ARG A 10 -1.86 -0.78 13.52
N PRO A 11 -1.74 -1.08 12.23
CA PRO A 11 -1.80 -2.47 11.77
C PRO A 11 -0.54 -3.24 12.20
N ASP A 12 -0.68 -4.56 12.33
CA ASP A 12 0.47 -5.45 12.47
C ASP A 12 1.16 -5.61 11.11
N PRO A 13 2.44 -5.17 10.95
CA PRO A 13 3.13 -5.22 9.67
C PRO A 13 3.26 -6.61 9.07
N GLU A 14 3.55 -7.61 9.92
CA GLU A 14 3.73 -8.98 9.45
C GLU A 14 2.39 -9.60 9.02
N ALA A 15 1.32 -9.34 9.76
CA ALA A 15 -0.02 -9.80 9.39
C ALA A 15 -0.48 -9.16 8.06
N VAL A 16 -0.22 -7.87 7.86
CA VAL A 16 -0.54 -7.16 6.60
C VAL A 16 0.23 -7.77 5.43
N LYS A 17 1.56 -7.91 5.56
CA LYS A 17 2.40 -8.53 4.52
C LYS A 17 1.96 -9.95 4.19
N ALA A 18 1.66 -10.76 5.21
CA ALA A 18 1.18 -12.14 5.02
C ALA A 18 -0.17 -12.18 4.30
N THR A 19 -1.10 -11.28 4.63
CA THR A 19 -2.41 -11.18 3.97
C THR A 19 -2.26 -10.84 2.50
N LEU A 20 -1.47 -9.82 2.17
CA LEU A 20 -1.23 -9.40 0.78
C LEU A 20 -0.50 -10.47 -0.04
N ALA A 21 0.52 -11.12 0.54
CA ALA A 21 1.21 -12.24 -0.10
C ALA A 21 0.26 -13.43 -0.34
N GLY A 22 -0.59 -13.75 0.63
CA GLY A 22 -1.61 -14.79 0.49
C GLY A 22 -2.61 -14.50 -0.64
N LEU A 23 -3.04 -13.25 -0.79
CA LEU A 23 -3.91 -12.84 -1.90
C LEU A 23 -3.19 -12.97 -3.25
N THR A 24 -1.91 -12.66 -3.33
CA THR A 24 -1.08 -12.84 -4.52
C THR A 24 -1.02 -14.30 -4.95
N GLU A 25 -0.74 -15.21 -4.01
CA GLU A 25 -0.70 -16.65 -4.31
C GLU A 25 -2.08 -17.20 -4.72
N ARG A 26 -3.15 -16.74 -4.09
CA ARG A 26 -4.52 -17.09 -4.50
C ARG A 26 -4.84 -16.59 -5.91
N LEU A 27 -4.40 -15.38 -6.29
CA LEU A 27 -4.59 -14.86 -7.64
C LEU A 27 -3.87 -15.73 -8.68
N LYS A 28 -2.63 -16.13 -8.41
CA LYS A 28 -1.86 -17.04 -9.28
C LYS A 28 -2.55 -18.41 -9.44
N ALA A 29 -3.25 -18.88 -8.41
CA ALA A 29 -3.94 -20.15 -8.39
C ALA A 29 -5.41 -20.09 -8.88
N ALA A 30 -5.94 -18.91 -9.21
CA ALA A 30 -7.32 -18.74 -9.63
C ALA A 30 -7.64 -19.52 -10.91
N ARG A 31 -8.76 -20.22 -10.91
CA ARG A 31 -9.16 -21.15 -11.99
C ARG A 31 -10.09 -20.53 -13.01
N ASN A 32 -10.69 -19.40 -12.69
CA ASN A 32 -11.61 -18.65 -13.54
C ASN A 32 -11.59 -17.17 -13.18
N TYR A 33 -12.13 -16.35 -14.08
CA TYR A 33 -12.17 -14.89 -13.91
C TYR A 33 -12.95 -14.46 -12.66
N GLN A 34 -14.08 -15.12 -12.36
CA GLN A 34 -14.89 -14.76 -11.20
C GLN A 34 -14.09 -14.90 -9.88
N GLU A 35 -13.36 -16.00 -9.73
CA GLU A 35 -12.48 -16.22 -8.58
C GLU A 35 -11.36 -15.18 -8.54
N ALA A 36 -10.70 -14.90 -9.66
CA ALA A 36 -9.66 -13.87 -9.77
C ALA A 36 -10.20 -12.48 -9.40
N ARG A 37 -11.39 -12.15 -9.86
CA ARG A 37 -12.09 -10.89 -9.57
C ARG A 37 -12.39 -10.72 -8.08
N GLU A 38 -12.86 -11.74 -7.41
CA GLU A 38 -13.14 -11.71 -5.95
C GLU A 38 -11.85 -11.49 -5.15
N ILE A 39 -10.76 -12.14 -5.56
CA ILE A 39 -9.44 -11.93 -4.96
C ILE A 39 -8.95 -10.49 -5.21
N PHE A 40 -9.11 -9.97 -6.41
CA PHE A 40 -8.77 -8.57 -6.74
C PHE A 40 -9.57 -7.59 -5.88
N LEU A 41 -10.87 -7.77 -5.71
CA LEU A 41 -11.69 -6.92 -4.85
C LEU A 41 -11.28 -7.00 -3.37
N SER A 42 -10.87 -8.18 -2.91
CA SER A 42 -10.34 -8.37 -1.55
C SER A 42 -9.02 -7.61 -1.35
N GLN A 43 -8.11 -7.66 -2.34
CA GLN A 43 -6.86 -6.90 -2.31
C GLN A 43 -7.12 -5.39 -2.32
N GLN A 44 -8.07 -4.92 -3.13
CA GLN A 44 -8.46 -3.52 -3.15
C GLN A 44 -9.06 -3.04 -1.82
N ALA A 45 -9.83 -3.90 -1.15
CA ALA A 45 -10.39 -3.60 0.17
C ALA A 45 -9.28 -3.49 1.23
N GLU A 46 -8.31 -4.42 1.23
CA GLU A 46 -7.17 -4.40 2.14
C GLU A 46 -6.29 -3.17 1.92
N SER A 47 -5.96 -2.86 0.65
CA SER A 47 -5.20 -1.66 0.30
C SER A 47 -5.89 -0.38 0.78
N ARG A 48 -7.21 -0.25 0.60
CA ARG A 48 -7.96 0.91 1.11
C ARG A 48 -7.90 1.00 2.63
N HIS A 49 -7.97 -0.12 3.34
CA HIS A 49 -7.87 -0.14 4.80
C HIS A 49 -6.50 0.36 5.27
N ILE A 50 -5.43 -0.13 4.67
CA ILE A 50 -4.04 0.27 4.95
C ILE A 50 -3.86 1.77 4.67
N HIS A 51 -4.26 2.25 3.50
CA HIS A 51 -4.13 3.66 3.14
C HIS A 51 -4.98 4.58 4.03
N THR A 52 -6.17 4.14 4.46
CA THR A 52 -6.99 4.91 5.39
C THR A 52 -6.29 5.05 6.74
N ALA A 53 -5.72 3.98 7.29
CA ALA A 53 -4.98 4.02 8.54
C ALA A 53 -3.76 4.96 8.44
N ALA A 54 -2.97 4.84 7.37
CA ALA A 54 -1.83 5.71 7.12
C ALA A 54 -2.23 7.18 7.01
N THR A 55 -3.29 7.48 6.25
CA THR A 55 -3.81 8.84 6.11
C THR A 55 -4.28 9.42 7.45
N LEU A 56 -4.95 8.63 8.29
CA LEU A 56 -5.35 9.08 9.63
C LEU A 56 -4.15 9.45 10.50
N ALA A 57 -3.08 8.65 10.47
CA ALA A 57 -1.86 8.93 11.22
C ALA A 57 -1.20 10.21 10.72
N SER A 58 -0.99 10.34 9.41
CA SER A 58 -0.32 11.47 8.76
C SER A 58 -1.07 12.79 8.97
N VAL A 59 -2.41 12.80 8.78
CA VAL A 59 -3.20 14.01 9.00
C VAL A 59 -3.16 14.43 10.46
N ARG A 60 -3.22 13.50 11.42
CA ARG A 60 -3.15 13.84 12.85
C ARG A 60 -1.78 14.33 13.26
N HIS A 61 -0.71 13.74 12.73
CA HIS A 61 0.64 14.28 12.90
C HIS A 61 0.76 15.70 12.34
N SER A 62 0.19 15.98 11.16
CA SER A 62 0.21 17.31 10.54
C SER A 62 -0.58 18.37 11.33
N ILE A 63 -1.60 17.97 12.11
CA ILE A 63 -2.36 18.89 12.98
C ILE A 63 -1.52 19.35 14.19
N ASP A 64 -0.75 18.43 14.79
CA ASP A 64 0.20 18.76 15.86
C ASP A 64 1.47 17.91 15.74
N THR A 65 2.49 18.48 15.15
CA THR A 65 3.79 17.83 14.92
C THR A 65 4.59 17.58 16.21
N ARG A 66 4.11 18.10 17.37
CA ARG A 66 4.68 17.88 18.71
C ARG A 66 4.02 16.72 19.46
N ASP A 67 2.94 16.16 18.92
CA ASP A 67 2.32 14.96 19.48
C ASP A 67 3.26 13.76 19.28
N GLU A 68 3.88 13.30 20.37
CA GLU A 68 4.85 12.21 20.35
C GLU A 68 4.27 10.89 19.82
N TYR A 69 2.97 10.65 20.07
CA TYR A 69 2.31 9.44 19.58
C TYR A 69 2.21 9.46 18.06
N TYR A 70 1.66 10.52 17.46
CA TYR A 70 1.52 10.60 16.01
C TYR A 70 2.84 10.84 15.29
N ASP A 71 3.85 11.42 15.94
CA ASP A 71 5.22 11.43 15.43
C ASP A 71 5.79 10.01 15.31
N GLY A 72 5.53 9.17 16.29
CA GLY A 72 5.90 7.75 16.25
C GLY A 72 5.16 6.96 15.19
N GLU A 73 3.86 7.27 14.96
CA GLU A 73 3.06 6.65 13.91
C GLU A 73 3.54 7.06 12.50
N GLU A 74 3.88 8.33 12.31
CA GLU A 74 4.46 8.82 11.03
C GLU A 74 5.77 8.10 10.71
N LYS A 75 6.68 7.95 11.69
CA LYS A 75 7.91 7.17 11.54
C LYS A 75 7.64 5.71 11.19
N PHE A 76 6.64 5.10 11.84
CA PHE A 76 6.24 3.73 11.51
C PHE A 76 5.84 3.61 10.04
N TRP A 77 4.96 4.49 9.54
CA TRP A 77 4.49 4.44 8.16
C TRP A 77 5.60 4.75 7.14
N ASN A 78 6.48 5.71 7.46
CA ASN A 78 7.64 6.04 6.62
C ASN A 78 8.58 4.85 6.39
N ASN A 79 8.72 3.98 7.39
CA ASN A 79 9.51 2.76 7.27
C ASN A 79 8.71 1.60 6.63
N PHE A 80 7.43 1.50 6.93
CA PHE A 80 6.61 0.37 6.50
C PHE A 80 6.17 0.47 5.03
N PHE A 81 5.90 1.65 4.51
CA PHE A 81 5.49 1.80 3.10
C PHE A 81 6.50 1.25 2.08
N PRO A 82 7.81 1.50 2.18
CA PRO A 82 8.77 0.88 1.28
C PRO A 82 8.77 -0.66 1.32
N GLU A 83 8.54 -1.25 2.50
CA GLU A 83 8.40 -2.70 2.63
C GLU A 83 7.11 -3.22 1.97
N LEU A 84 5.99 -2.51 2.17
CA LEU A 84 4.72 -2.81 1.50
C LEU A 84 4.84 -2.73 -0.01
N GLN A 85 5.59 -1.78 -0.53
CA GLN A 85 5.80 -1.59 -1.96
C GLN A 85 6.49 -2.82 -2.58
N ALA A 86 7.42 -3.46 -1.87
CA ALA A 86 8.03 -4.70 -2.32
C ALA A 86 7.00 -5.85 -2.43
N VAL A 87 6.10 -5.98 -1.46
CA VAL A 87 5.02 -6.98 -1.50
C VAL A 87 4.01 -6.66 -2.62
N GLN A 88 3.70 -5.38 -2.81
CA GLN A 88 2.80 -4.93 -3.86
C GLN A 88 3.35 -5.20 -5.27
N GLN A 89 4.66 -5.17 -5.47
CA GLN A 89 5.26 -5.54 -6.76
C GLN A 89 4.95 -6.99 -7.16
N GLU A 90 4.96 -7.93 -6.22
CA GLU A 90 4.62 -9.32 -6.52
C GLU A 90 3.15 -9.46 -6.94
N TRP A 91 2.25 -8.70 -6.32
CA TRP A 91 0.87 -8.59 -6.77
C TRP A 91 0.76 -8.03 -8.18
N THR A 92 1.46 -6.94 -8.44
CA THR A 92 1.47 -6.27 -9.76
C THR A 92 1.97 -7.19 -10.86
N ARG A 93 3.01 -7.98 -10.60
CA ARG A 93 3.49 -9.04 -11.52
C ARG A 93 2.43 -10.11 -11.74
N ALA A 94 1.83 -10.62 -10.67
CA ALA A 94 0.78 -11.64 -10.77
C ALA A 94 -0.42 -11.16 -11.59
N MET A 95 -0.81 -9.89 -11.47
CA MET A 95 -1.85 -9.28 -12.28
C MET A 95 -1.47 -9.20 -13.76
N LEU A 96 -0.24 -8.76 -14.07
CA LEU A 96 0.25 -8.65 -15.45
C LEU A 96 0.37 -10.02 -16.15
N GLU A 97 0.75 -11.06 -15.40
CA GLU A 97 0.91 -12.43 -15.86
C GLU A 97 -0.40 -13.23 -15.82
N SER A 98 -1.46 -12.66 -15.25
CA SER A 98 -2.75 -13.35 -15.10
C SER A 98 -3.33 -13.78 -16.45
N PRO A 99 -3.80 -15.03 -16.59
CA PRO A 99 -4.52 -15.47 -17.77
C PRO A 99 -5.83 -14.72 -18.01
N PHE A 100 -6.34 -14.00 -16.98
CA PHE A 100 -7.56 -13.21 -17.02
C PHE A 100 -7.33 -11.72 -17.28
N ARG A 101 -6.13 -11.34 -17.73
CA ARG A 101 -5.75 -9.94 -18.01
C ARG A 101 -6.74 -9.25 -18.96
N LYS A 102 -7.25 -9.95 -19.96
CA LYS A 102 -8.21 -9.39 -20.93
C LYS A 102 -9.55 -9.06 -20.28
N GLU A 103 -10.07 -9.95 -19.45
CA GLU A 103 -11.31 -9.76 -18.75
C GLU A 103 -11.20 -8.60 -17.73
N PHE A 104 -10.10 -8.51 -17.01
CA PHE A 104 -9.81 -7.37 -16.15
C PHE A 104 -9.75 -6.05 -16.93
N ALA A 105 -9.08 -6.02 -18.09
CA ALA A 105 -9.00 -4.83 -18.94
C ALA A 105 -10.38 -4.42 -19.48
N GLN A 106 -11.25 -5.37 -19.81
CA GLN A 106 -12.63 -5.11 -20.23
C GLN A 106 -13.49 -4.51 -19.11
N GLU A 107 -13.33 -4.97 -17.87
CA GLU A 107 -14.12 -4.50 -16.73
C GLU A 107 -13.59 -3.20 -16.12
N TYR A 108 -12.26 -3.05 -16.00
CA TYR A 108 -11.61 -1.95 -15.26
C TYR A 108 -10.83 -0.98 -16.16
N GLY A 109 -10.71 -1.28 -17.44
CA GLY A 109 -9.97 -0.48 -18.43
C GLY A 109 -8.50 -0.86 -18.55
N ASP A 110 -7.91 -0.58 -19.72
CA ASP A 110 -6.50 -0.86 -20.03
C ASP A 110 -5.53 -0.08 -19.13
N ILE A 111 -5.95 1.05 -18.58
CA ILE A 111 -5.13 1.89 -17.72
C ILE A 111 -4.64 1.15 -16.47
N LEU A 112 -5.40 0.15 -15.99
CA LEU A 112 -4.99 -0.71 -14.87
C LEU A 112 -3.62 -1.36 -15.15
N PHE A 113 -3.44 -1.91 -16.35
CA PHE A 113 -2.21 -2.61 -16.74
C PHE A 113 -1.11 -1.65 -17.18
N THR A 114 -1.46 -0.54 -17.83
CA THR A 114 -0.49 0.50 -18.16
C THR A 114 0.19 1.04 -16.90
N ASN A 115 -0.58 1.34 -15.86
CA ASN A 115 -0.04 1.79 -14.58
C ASN A 115 0.80 0.70 -13.91
N ALA A 116 0.34 -0.56 -13.93
CA ALA A 116 1.07 -1.69 -13.38
C ALA A 116 2.45 -1.89 -14.06
N GLU A 117 2.52 -1.78 -15.39
CA GLU A 117 3.78 -1.87 -16.13
C GLU A 117 4.74 -0.70 -15.81
N MET A 118 4.21 0.51 -15.59
CA MET A 118 5.01 1.66 -15.19
C MET A 118 5.55 1.50 -13.77
N GLU A 119 4.72 1.02 -12.84
CA GLU A 119 5.10 0.77 -11.45
C GLU A 119 6.29 -0.20 -11.35
N LEU A 120 6.26 -1.32 -12.09
CA LEU A 120 7.37 -2.27 -12.10
C LEU A 120 8.68 -1.71 -12.67
N LYS A 121 8.62 -0.68 -13.51
CA LYS A 121 9.82 -0.04 -14.08
C LYS A 121 10.46 0.97 -13.12
N THR A 122 9.70 1.52 -12.19
CA THR A 122 10.13 2.66 -11.36
C THR A 122 10.62 2.26 -9.98
N PHE A 123 10.31 1.05 -9.52
CA PHE A 123 10.68 0.58 -8.18
C PHE A 123 11.59 -0.64 -8.23
N SER A 124 12.62 -0.65 -7.38
CA SER A 124 13.46 -1.82 -7.06
C SER A 124 13.51 -2.01 -5.54
N PRO A 125 13.34 -3.24 -5.02
CA PRO A 125 13.48 -3.51 -3.58
C PRO A 125 14.84 -3.11 -2.99
N GLU A 126 15.87 -3.03 -3.83
CA GLU A 126 17.22 -2.62 -3.41
C GLU A 126 17.31 -1.17 -2.93
N ILE A 127 16.32 -0.31 -3.33
CA ILE A 127 16.27 1.10 -2.92
C ILE A 127 15.46 1.34 -1.63
N ILE A 128 14.91 0.30 -1.00
CA ILE A 128 14.11 0.45 0.24
C ILE A 128 14.83 1.26 1.31
N PRO A 129 16.12 1.00 1.64
CA PRO A 129 16.83 1.78 2.66
C PRO A 129 16.93 3.27 2.31
N GLN A 130 17.13 3.60 1.03
CA GLN A 130 17.20 4.97 0.56
C GLN A 130 15.85 5.67 0.66
N LEU A 131 14.74 4.99 0.30
CA LEU A 131 13.39 5.52 0.45
C LEU A 131 13.03 5.77 1.92
N GLN A 132 13.41 4.88 2.82
CA GLN A 132 13.22 5.07 4.26
C GLN A 132 13.99 6.29 4.77
N GLN A 133 15.25 6.46 4.36
CA GLN A 133 16.06 7.60 4.73
C GLN A 133 15.48 8.92 4.15
N GLU A 134 15.00 8.93 2.92
CA GLU A 134 14.35 10.09 2.31
C GLU A 134 13.09 10.49 3.11
N ASN A 135 12.27 9.53 3.48
CA ASN A 135 11.07 9.77 4.29
C ASN A 135 11.41 10.36 5.67
N GLU A 136 12.44 9.86 6.34
CA GLU A 136 12.93 10.39 7.62
C GLU A 136 13.42 11.84 7.51
N LEU A 137 14.16 12.15 6.45
CA LEU A 137 14.64 13.51 6.17
C LEU A 137 13.48 14.46 5.88
N THR A 138 12.47 14.02 5.13
CA THR A 138 11.26 14.79 4.84
C THR A 138 10.51 15.12 6.14
N GLN A 139 10.30 14.13 7.00
CA GLN A 139 9.65 14.34 8.30
C GLN A 139 10.46 15.32 9.20
N ALA A 140 11.79 15.20 9.21
CA ALA A 140 12.63 16.12 9.97
C ALA A 140 12.52 17.56 9.44
N TYR A 141 12.44 17.73 8.12
CA TYR A 141 12.26 19.03 7.49
C TYR A 141 10.88 19.64 7.81
N GLU A 142 9.82 18.87 7.76
CA GLU A 142 8.46 19.33 8.12
C GLU A 142 8.41 19.83 9.56
N LYS A 143 9.10 19.16 10.49
CA LYS A 143 9.19 19.61 11.88
C LYS A 143 9.94 20.95 12.05
N LEU A 144 10.91 21.26 11.17
CA LEU A 144 11.60 22.55 11.21
C LEU A 144 10.72 23.71 10.73
N LEU A 145 9.70 23.42 9.90
CA LEU A 145 8.78 24.41 9.36
C LEU A 145 7.56 24.67 10.26
N ALA A 146 7.29 23.77 11.21
CA ALA A 146 6.16 23.86 12.15
C ALA A 146 6.53 24.62 13.43
#